data_48d254dec577626fe651c7d4376ecd3e
#
_entry.id   48d254dec577626fe651c7d4376ecd3e
#
_cell.length_a   1.000
_cell.length_b   1.000
_cell.length_c   1.000
_cell.angle_alpha   90.00
_cell.angle_beta   90.00
_cell.angle_gamma   90.00
#
_symmetry.space_group_name_H-M   'P 1'
#
loop_
_entity.id
_entity.type
_entity.pdbx_description
1 polymer ?
#
loop_
_entity_poly.entity_id
_entity_poly.type
_entity_poly.pdbx_seq_one_letter_code
_entity_poly.pdbx_strand_id
1 'polypeptide(L)' 'MNVVINQNATDLPEGATVAHAIAAIAARPPFAVAVNTLFVPQARHAQHALQPGDRVEIIAPVTGG' A
#
# COMPACT_ATOMS: atom_id res chain seq x y z
N MET A 1 -8.85 -4.08 10.55
CA MET A 1 -8.71 -2.61 10.63
C MET A 1 -8.97 -1.97 9.28
N ASN A 2 -9.46 -0.76 9.30
CA ASN A 2 -9.79 -0.07 8.06
C ASN A 2 -8.65 0.86 7.64
N VAL A 3 -8.20 0.71 6.40
CA VAL A 3 -7.21 1.60 5.79
C VAL A 3 -7.75 2.09 4.46
N VAL A 4 -7.11 3.10 3.90
CA VAL A 4 -7.51 3.64 2.59
C VAL A 4 -6.41 3.31 1.59
N ILE A 5 -6.72 2.49 0.60
CA ILE A 5 -5.76 2.13 -0.44
C ILE A 5 -6.22 2.75 -1.75
N ASN A 6 -5.40 3.64 -2.30
CA ASN A 6 -5.74 4.34 -3.54
C ASN A 6 -7.15 4.94 -3.49
N GLN A 7 -7.45 5.61 -2.36
CA GLN A 7 -8.72 6.30 -2.11
C GLN A 7 -9.91 5.36 -1.88
N ASN A 8 -9.67 4.06 -1.75
CA ASN A 8 -10.72 3.09 -1.47
C ASN A 8 -10.57 2.54 -0.07
N ALA A 9 -11.63 2.62 0.73
CA ALA A 9 -11.63 2.04 2.07
C ALA A 9 -11.49 0.52 1.94
N THR A 10 -10.56 -0.04 2.69
CA THR A 10 -10.22 -1.46 2.59
C THR A 10 -10.03 -2.02 3.98
N ASP A 11 -10.65 -3.15 4.27
CA ASP A 11 -10.49 -3.80 5.55
C ASP A 11 -9.36 -4.81 5.48
N LEU A 12 -8.37 -4.63 6.35
CA LEU A 12 -7.22 -5.53 6.46
C LEU A 12 -7.15 -6.10 7.87
N PRO A 13 -6.56 -7.29 8.04
CA PRO A 13 -6.41 -7.85 9.37
C PRO A 13 -5.47 -6.99 10.23
N GLU A 14 -5.65 -7.08 11.54
CA GLU A 14 -4.72 -6.45 12.47
C GLU A 14 -3.31 -6.97 12.24
N GLY A 15 -2.35 -6.06 12.29
CA GLY A 15 -0.95 -6.41 12.04
C GLY A 15 -0.60 -6.46 10.56
N ALA A 16 -1.52 -6.08 9.67
CA ALA A 16 -1.23 -6.04 8.25
C ALA A 16 -0.11 -5.05 7.93
N THR A 17 0.66 -5.36 6.91
CA THR A 17 1.77 -4.54 6.47
C THR A 17 1.47 -3.96 5.08
N VAL A 18 2.38 -3.12 4.58
CA VAL A 18 2.29 -2.60 3.21
C VAL A 18 2.18 -3.75 2.20
N ALA A 19 2.90 -4.85 2.43
CA ALA A 19 2.81 -6.01 1.54
C ALA A 19 1.39 -6.56 1.45
N HIS A 20 0.65 -6.54 2.56
CA HIS A 20 -0.76 -6.95 2.56
C HIS A 20 -1.62 -6.01 1.71
N ALA A 21 -1.36 -4.70 1.80
CA ALA A 21 -2.10 -3.73 1.00
C ALA A 21 -1.84 -3.93 -0.49
N ILE A 22 -0.60 -4.20 -0.86
CA ILE A 22 -0.23 -4.48 -2.25
C ILE A 22 -0.98 -5.71 -2.76
N ALA A 23 -1.02 -6.77 -1.96
CA ALA A 23 -1.72 -7.99 -2.32
C ALA A 23 -3.24 -7.76 -2.44
N ALA A 24 -3.79 -6.91 -1.58
CA ALA A 24 -5.23 -6.65 -1.57
C ALA A 24 -5.74 -6.05 -2.89
N ILE A 25 -4.91 -5.26 -3.57
CA ILE A 25 -5.28 -4.68 -4.85
C ILE A 25 -4.62 -5.41 -6.02
N ALA A 26 -3.93 -6.50 -5.75
CA ALA A 26 -3.25 -7.29 -6.78
C ALA A 26 -2.31 -6.43 -7.63
N ALA A 27 -1.62 -5.49 -7.01
CA ALA A 27 -0.69 -4.63 -7.72
C ALA A 27 0.50 -5.44 -8.24
N ARG A 28 0.94 -5.10 -9.44
CA ARG A 28 2.08 -5.75 -10.07
C ARG A 28 3.23 -4.77 -10.22
N PRO A 29 4.47 -5.20 -9.94
CA PRO A 29 5.62 -4.33 -10.16
C PRO A 29 5.77 -3.99 -11.64
N PRO A 30 6.37 -2.84 -11.94
CA PRO A 30 6.93 -1.88 -10.99
C PRO A 30 5.87 -0.95 -10.40
N PHE A 31 6.04 -0.57 -9.14
CA PHE A 31 5.20 0.43 -8.49
C PHE A 31 5.98 1.08 -7.35
N ALA A 32 5.47 2.22 -6.89
CA ALA A 32 5.97 2.90 -5.71
C ALA A 32 4.86 2.95 -4.67
N VAL A 33 5.22 2.92 -3.40
CA VAL A 33 4.25 2.95 -2.31
C VAL A 33 4.56 4.11 -1.38
N ALA A 34 3.52 4.83 -1.01
CA ALA A 34 3.60 5.85 0.03
C ALA A 34 2.52 5.58 1.07
N VAL A 35 2.85 5.77 2.33
CA VAL A 35 1.90 5.68 3.43
C VAL A 35 1.83 7.05 4.10
N ASN A 36 0.65 7.63 4.11
CA ASN A 36 0.44 8.99 4.66
C ASN A 36 1.43 9.97 4.06
N THR A 37 1.61 9.90 2.74
CA THR A 37 2.50 10.73 1.91
C THR A 37 4.00 10.45 2.07
N LEU A 38 4.37 9.46 2.88
CA LEU A 38 5.77 9.10 3.08
C LEU A 38 6.11 7.87 2.24
N PHE A 39 7.14 8.00 1.42
CA PHE A 39 7.59 6.90 0.57
C PHE A 39 8.07 5.72 1.40
N VAL A 40 7.65 4.51 1.03
CA VAL A 40 8.07 3.28 1.66
C VAL A 40 8.87 2.46 0.64
N PRO A 41 10.18 2.28 0.87
CA PRO A 41 11.02 1.51 -0.06
C PRO A 41 10.55 0.06 -0.17
N GLN A 42 10.79 -0.55 -1.32
CA GLN A 42 10.40 -1.93 -1.57
C GLN A 42 10.92 -2.87 -0.48
N ALA A 43 12.15 -2.66 -0.02
CA ALA A 43 12.76 -3.52 0.98
C ALA A 43 12.03 -3.49 2.32
N ARG A 44 11.15 -2.51 2.54
CA ARG A 44 10.42 -2.37 3.78
C ARG A 44 8.95 -2.73 3.68
N HIS A 45 8.46 -3.11 2.51
CA HIS A 45 7.03 -3.37 2.33
C HIS A 45 6.52 -4.46 3.28
N ALA A 46 7.28 -5.52 3.49
CA ALA A 46 6.87 -6.61 4.35
C ALA A 46 7.01 -6.29 5.85
N GLN A 47 7.70 -5.21 6.19
CA GLN A 47 7.99 -4.85 7.57
C GLN A 47 7.25 -3.61 8.05
N HIS A 48 6.73 -2.81 7.12
CA HIS A 48 6.05 -1.58 7.48
C HIS A 48 4.62 -1.90 7.92
N ALA A 49 4.39 -1.89 9.22
CA ALA A 49 3.07 -2.17 9.78
C ALA A 49 2.12 -1.00 9.54
N LEU A 50 0.91 -1.32 9.13
CA LEU A 50 -0.13 -0.33 8.91
C LEU A 50 -0.92 -0.09 10.19
N GLN A 51 -1.44 1.12 10.33
CA GLN A 51 -2.28 1.52 11.43
C GLN A 51 -3.69 1.80 10.91
N PRO A 52 -4.72 1.69 11.76
CA PRO A 52 -6.07 2.05 11.34
C PRO A 52 -6.11 3.48 10.81
N GLY A 53 -6.76 3.65 9.67
CA GLY A 53 -6.89 4.96 9.04
C GLY A 53 -5.72 5.37 8.17
N ASP A 54 -4.68 4.57 8.07
CA ASP A 54 -3.56 4.90 7.19
C ASP A 54 -4.01 5.03 5.75
N ARG A 55 -3.39 5.97 5.04
CA ARG A 55 -3.60 6.15 3.62
C ARG A 55 -2.44 5.56 2.87
N VAL A 56 -2.72 4.55 2.07
CA VAL A 56 -1.71 3.86 1.27
C VAL A 56 -1.92 4.23 -0.19
N GLU A 57 -0.87 4.74 -0.81
CA GLU A 57 -0.90 5.04 -2.24
C GLU A 57 0.07 4.12 -2.95
N ILE A 58 -0.45 3.34 -3.88
CA ILE A 58 0.35 2.42 -4.69
C ILE A 58 0.27 2.93 -6.11
N ILE A 59 1.39 3.45 -6.60
CA ILE A 59 1.45 4.17 -7.86
C ILE A 59 2.26 3.36 -8.85
N ALA A 60 1.63 2.92 -9.93
CA ALA A 60 2.32 2.27 -11.02
C ALA A 60 2.74 3.32 -12.04
N PRO A 61 3.96 3.23 -12.60
CA PRO A 61 4.35 4.14 -13.66
C PRO A 61 3.45 3.93 -14.88
N VAL A 62 3.10 5.04 -15.50
CA VAL A 62 2.35 4.99 -16.75
C VAL A 62 3.31 4.61 -17.86
N THR A 63 3.21 3.38 -18.31
CA THR A 63 3.94 2.99 -19.51
C THR A 63 3.15 3.54 -20.67
N GLY A 64 3.71 4.48 -21.37
CA GLY A 64 3.13 5.04 -22.56
C GLY A 64 2.86 3.92 -23.54
N GLY A 65 1.66 3.64 -23.66
CA GLY A 65 1.17 2.52 -24.38
C GLY A 65 1.27 2.48 -25.79
#